data_252503925812eebe38d0122b4306c76a
#
_entry.id   252503925812eebe38d0122b4306c76a
#
_cell.length_a   1.000
_cell.length_b   1.000
_cell.length_c   1.000
_cell.angle_alpha   90.00
_cell.angle_beta   90.00
_cell.angle_gamma   90.00
#
_symmetry.space_group_name_H-M   'P 1'
#
loop_
_entity.id
_entity.type
_entity.pdbx_description
1 polymer ?
#
loop_
_entity_poly.entity_id
_entity_poly.type
_entity_poly.pdbx_seq_one_letter_code
_entity_poly.pdbx_strand_id
1 'polypeptide(L)'
;MGEFEGGTFVMSNDFSFLLEPLVWIGIVICLLIVIRMVLMHQKKKCSYTAFQIMPDKLEPERFSYVYQKDEEQLFIVTDGVGDDARTKVIASDIATKKISHLFEQKLDSEDGKAFLKRACFQAHRAISENINHGSGGCSIGIVYVTNRQMTWVSSGNVGIYFCEREIKQLNQLDIYKHQLKEHFLSRKINPEKIQLNLIKNELTSYLGCDNFKHVEIGKMDVVLGKKAKILIITNVIQELVTPLEMEEILNKNSNLEDKKMQLQEKFLQRGTLETDGQKASAIIIEGF
;
A
#
# COMPACT_ATOMS: atom_id res chain seq x y z
N MET A 1 15.70 -91.01 44.26
CA MET A 1 15.13 -89.92 45.07
C MET A 1 15.94 -88.67 44.67
N GLY A 2 15.50 -87.92 43.67
CA GLY A 2 16.18 -86.77 43.10
C GLY A 2 15.16 -85.68 42.96
N GLU A 3 15.38 -84.57 43.70
CA GLU A 3 14.53 -83.39 43.68
C GLU A 3 14.76 -82.58 42.41
N PHE A 4 13.67 -82.25 41.74
CA PHE A 4 13.67 -81.27 40.68
C PHE A 4 13.46 -79.86 41.28
N GLU A 5 14.49 -79.05 41.25
CA GLU A 5 14.34 -77.61 41.51
C GLU A 5 13.81 -76.89 40.27
N GLY A 6 12.62 -76.33 40.39
CA GLY A 6 11.99 -75.49 39.38
C GLY A 6 12.59 -74.14 39.32
N GLY A 7 13.42 -73.83 38.33
CA GLY A 7 13.89 -72.51 38.04
C GLY A 7 12.80 -71.68 37.37
N THR A 8 12.23 -70.71 38.10
CA THR A 8 11.36 -69.66 37.55
C THR A 8 12.20 -68.63 36.77
N PHE A 9 12.05 -68.68 35.46
CA PHE A 9 12.63 -67.68 34.57
C PHE A 9 11.84 -66.38 34.72
N VAL A 10 12.36 -65.46 35.49
CA VAL A 10 11.78 -64.10 35.55
C VAL A 10 12.31 -63.35 34.35
N MET A 11 11.47 -63.20 33.32
CA MET A 11 11.72 -62.22 32.27
C MET A 11 11.57 -60.83 32.84
N SER A 12 12.67 -60.20 33.16
CA SER A 12 12.71 -58.75 33.43
C SER A 12 12.46 -58.03 32.07
N ASN A 13 11.26 -57.50 31.90
CA ASN A 13 10.94 -56.64 30.78
C ASN A 13 11.64 -55.29 31.02
N ASP A 14 12.90 -55.18 30.63
CA ASP A 14 13.61 -53.86 30.60
C ASP A 14 13.14 -53.05 29.39
N PHE A 15 11.85 -52.67 29.35
CA PHE A 15 11.28 -51.70 28.44
C PHE A 15 11.69 -50.28 28.77
N SER A 16 12.31 -50.06 29.92
CA SER A 16 12.76 -48.72 30.38
C SER A 16 13.82 -48.09 29.45
N PHE A 17 14.73 -48.91 28.92
CA PHE A 17 15.81 -48.48 28.04
C PHE A 17 15.34 -47.94 26.67
N LEU A 18 14.19 -48.41 26.18
CA LEU A 18 13.59 -47.93 24.92
C LEU A 18 12.64 -46.72 25.10
N LEU A 19 12.11 -46.56 26.31
CA LEU A 19 11.20 -45.44 26.65
C LEU A 19 11.93 -44.12 26.80
N GLU A 20 13.15 -44.09 27.37
CA GLU A 20 13.91 -42.87 27.51
C GLU A 20 14.16 -42.11 26.20
N PRO A 21 14.70 -42.73 25.13
CA PRO A 21 14.92 -42.02 23.85
C PRO A 21 13.62 -41.58 23.19
N LEU A 22 12.51 -42.35 23.34
CA LEU A 22 11.20 -41.96 22.79
C LEU A 22 10.64 -40.71 23.49
N VAL A 23 10.83 -40.57 24.81
CA VAL A 23 10.44 -39.40 25.58
C VAL A 23 11.24 -38.17 25.11
N TRP A 24 12.54 -38.30 24.94
CA TRP A 24 13.39 -37.20 24.43
C TRP A 24 13.02 -36.78 23.01
N ILE A 25 12.73 -37.74 22.13
CA ILE A 25 12.23 -37.44 20.77
C ILE A 25 10.90 -36.68 20.84
N GLY A 26 9.98 -37.08 21.69
CA GLY A 26 8.71 -36.40 21.94
C GLY A 26 8.90 -34.95 22.40
N ILE A 27 9.81 -34.72 23.34
CA ILE A 27 10.14 -33.37 23.82
C ILE A 27 10.72 -32.51 22.71
N VAL A 28 11.65 -33.06 21.90
CA VAL A 28 12.25 -32.34 20.77
C VAL A 28 11.18 -31.97 19.72
N ILE A 29 10.28 -32.89 19.40
CA ILE A 29 9.17 -32.62 18.47
C ILE A 29 8.25 -31.52 19.01
N CYS A 30 7.86 -31.60 20.29
CA CYS A 30 7.05 -30.56 20.93
C CYS A 30 7.77 -29.20 20.92
N LEU A 31 9.07 -29.17 21.21
CA LEU A 31 9.88 -27.96 21.16
C LEU A 31 9.92 -27.36 19.75
N LEU A 32 10.12 -28.22 18.72
CA LEU A 32 10.10 -27.78 17.32
C LEU A 32 8.73 -27.25 16.89
N ILE A 33 7.65 -27.85 17.37
CA ILE A 33 6.27 -27.37 17.12
C ILE A 33 6.07 -26.00 17.77
N VAL A 34 6.51 -25.85 19.02
CA VAL A 34 6.41 -24.56 19.74
C VAL A 34 7.26 -23.49 19.05
N ILE A 35 8.50 -23.81 18.70
CA ILE A 35 9.38 -22.90 17.94
C ILE A 35 8.73 -22.52 16.61
N ARG A 36 8.18 -23.49 15.89
CA ARG A 36 7.45 -23.24 14.63
C ARG A 36 6.22 -22.35 14.87
N MET A 37 5.44 -22.60 15.91
CA MET A 37 4.30 -21.74 16.29
C MET A 37 4.77 -20.32 16.62
N VAL A 38 5.82 -20.15 17.39
CA VAL A 38 6.39 -18.83 17.72
C VAL A 38 6.91 -18.14 16.46
N LEU A 39 7.63 -18.83 15.58
CA LEU A 39 8.11 -18.29 14.32
C LEU A 39 6.95 -17.95 13.36
N MET A 40 5.87 -18.71 13.35
CA MET A 40 4.66 -18.42 12.59
C MET A 40 3.87 -17.25 13.18
N HIS A 41 3.98 -17.00 14.47
CA HIS A 41 3.39 -15.84 15.16
C HIS A 41 4.31 -14.61 15.17
N GLN A 42 5.52 -14.70 14.60
CA GLN A 42 6.31 -13.51 14.38
C GLN A 42 5.57 -12.62 13.36
N LYS A 43 5.03 -11.54 13.88
CA LYS A 43 4.27 -10.51 13.17
C LYS A 43 5.13 -9.92 12.06
N LYS A 44 4.87 -10.32 10.82
CA LYS A 44 5.57 -9.76 9.67
C LYS A 44 4.94 -8.43 9.32
N LYS A 45 5.68 -7.37 9.56
CA LYS A 45 5.39 -6.04 9.07
C LYS A 45 6.00 -5.87 7.69
N CYS A 46 5.30 -5.14 6.82
CA CYS A 46 5.86 -4.75 5.55
C CYS A 46 7.02 -3.78 5.77
N SER A 47 8.09 -3.97 5.04
CA SER A 47 9.15 -2.99 4.92
C SER A 47 8.76 -1.94 3.90
N TYR A 48 9.11 -0.69 4.12
CA TYR A 48 8.80 0.38 3.19
C TYR A 48 9.91 1.41 3.13
N THR A 49 9.95 2.14 2.04
CA THR A 49 10.71 3.37 1.89
C THR A 49 9.86 4.42 1.21
N ALA A 50 10.12 5.67 1.48
CA ALA A 50 9.40 6.79 0.89
C ALA A 50 10.38 7.89 0.49
N PHE A 51 10.03 8.62 -0.56
CA PHE A 51 10.72 9.86 -0.89
C PHE A 51 9.73 10.95 -1.29
N GLN A 52 10.22 12.15 -1.21
CA GLN A 52 9.51 13.34 -1.56
C GLN A 52 10.49 14.32 -2.19
N ILE A 53 10.13 14.89 -3.33
CA ILE A 53 10.90 15.91 -4.02
C ILE A 53 10.06 17.18 -4.02
N MET A 54 10.64 18.26 -3.57
CA MET A 54 10.00 19.56 -3.48
C MET A 54 10.86 20.61 -4.18
N PRO A 55 10.23 21.61 -4.80
CA PRO A 55 10.96 22.79 -5.27
C PRO A 55 11.61 23.50 -4.09
N ASP A 56 12.80 24.06 -4.31
CA ASP A 56 13.66 24.70 -3.28
C ASP A 56 13.02 25.87 -2.49
N LYS A 57 11.83 26.31 -2.86
CA LYS A 57 11.20 27.52 -2.30
C LYS A 57 9.99 27.27 -1.40
N LEU A 58 9.63 26.02 -1.14
CA LEU A 58 8.44 25.68 -0.34
C LEU A 58 8.85 25.08 1.00
N GLU A 59 8.05 25.39 2.05
CA GLU A 59 8.24 24.74 3.35
C GLU A 59 8.15 23.21 3.25
N PRO A 60 8.87 22.47 4.10
CA PRO A 60 8.89 21.01 4.05
C PRO A 60 7.52 20.44 4.41
N GLU A 61 6.73 20.15 3.40
CA GLU A 61 5.43 19.55 3.52
C GLU A 61 5.51 18.06 3.24
N ARG A 62 4.79 17.28 3.99
CA ARG A 62 4.73 15.83 3.77
C ARG A 62 3.53 15.49 2.90
N PHE A 63 3.77 14.76 1.81
CA PHE A 63 2.74 14.20 0.93
C PHE A 63 2.71 12.67 0.96
N SER A 64 3.59 12.07 1.76
CA SER A 64 3.61 10.64 2.02
C SER A 64 3.65 10.37 3.52
N TYR A 65 2.76 9.54 4.00
CA TYR A 65 2.59 9.23 5.41
C TYR A 65 2.48 7.74 5.62
N VAL A 66 3.07 7.27 6.72
CA VAL A 66 2.95 5.88 7.14
C VAL A 66 2.53 5.86 8.60
N TYR A 67 1.43 5.22 8.86
CA TYR A 67 0.90 4.99 10.21
C TYR A 67 0.89 3.51 10.52
N GLN A 68 1.09 3.20 11.78
CA GLN A 68 1.14 1.83 12.24
C GLN A 68 0.42 1.71 13.58
N LYS A 69 -0.48 0.73 13.64
CA LYS A 69 -1.19 0.34 14.85
C LYS A 69 -1.18 -1.19 14.91
N ASP A 70 -0.58 -1.76 15.94
CA ASP A 70 -0.43 -3.21 16.12
C ASP A 70 0.15 -3.92 14.87
N GLU A 71 -0.66 -4.70 14.18
CA GLU A 71 -0.32 -5.44 12.95
C GLU A 71 -0.81 -4.74 11.68
N GLU A 72 -1.45 -3.61 11.84
CA GLU A 72 -2.02 -2.83 10.75
C GLU A 72 -1.06 -1.72 10.33
N GLN A 73 -0.90 -1.54 9.03
CA GLN A 73 -0.10 -0.47 8.45
C GLN A 73 -0.95 0.30 7.43
N LEU A 74 -0.89 1.61 7.51
CA LEU A 74 -1.61 2.52 6.61
C LEU A 74 -0.59 3.42 5.90
N PHE A 75 -0.57 3.34 4.59
CA PHE A 75 0.31 4.11 3.70
C PHE A 75 -0.55 5.10 2.92
N ILE A 76 -0.22 6.37 2.98
CA ILE A 76 -0.98 7.44 2.34
C ILE A 76 -0.05 8.28 1.48
N VAL A 77 -0.42 8.51 0.23
CA VAL A 77 0.17 9.53 -0.65
C VAL A 77 -0.93 10.49 -1.04
N THR A 78 -0.66 11.78 -0.91
CA THR A 78 -1.56 12.87 -1.31
C THR A 78 -0.89 13.75 -2.34
N ASP A 79 -1.69 14.36 -3.21
CA ASP A 79 -1.27 15.37 -4.18
C ASP A 79 -2.29 16.51 -4.17
N GLY A 80 -1.85 17.69 -3.73
CA GLY A 80 -2.74 18.83 -3.56
C GLY A 80 -3.24 19.38 -4.90
N VAL A 81 -4.52 19.67 -4.97
CA VAL A 81 -5.23 20.22 -6.13
C VAL A 81 -5.72 21.64 -5.78
N GLY A 82 -5.58 22.59 -6.68
CA GLY A 82 -6.03 23.98 -6.47
C GLY A 82 -5.17 24.98 -7.22
N ASP A 83 -5.59 26.23 -7.17
CA ASP A 83 -4.94 27.33 -7.92
C ASP A 83 -3.69 27.85 -7.20
N ASP A 84 -3.66 27.82 -5.88
CA ASP A 84 -2.52 28.31 -5.10
C ASP A 84 -1.84 27.19 -4.29
N ALA A 85 -0.54 27.36 -4.05
CA ALA A 85 0.29 26.37 -3.36
C ALA A 85 -0.18 26.13 -1.91
N ARG A 86 -0.63 27.16 -1.21
CA ARG A 86 -1.07 27.09 0.19
C ARG A 86 -2.33 26.24 0.34
N THR A 87 -3.31 26.44 -0.53
CA THR A 87 -4.55 25.66 -0.55
C THR A 87 -4.27 24.16 -0.79
N LYS A 88 -3.37 23.85 -1.75
CA LYS A 88 -2.92 22.46 -2.03
C LYS A 88 -2.39 21.77 -0.78
N VAL A 89 -1.56 22.47 -0.03
CA VAL A 89 -0.94 21.96 1.20
C VAL A 89 -1.96 21.74 2.28
N ILE A 90 -2.78 22.74 2.55
CA ILE A 90 -3.81 22.70 3.59
C ILE A 90 -4.77 21.53 3.32
N ALA A 91 -5.20 21.32 2.07
CA ALA A 91 -6.08 20.23 1.71
C ALA A 91 -5.46 18.86 1.99
N SER A 92 -4.19 18.67 1.58
CA SER A 92 -3.45 17.43 1.83
C SER A 92 -3.24 17.15 3.33
N ASP A 93 -2.93 18.19 4.10
CA ASP A 93 -2.74 18.10 5.55
C ASP A 93 -4.04 17.75 6.29
N ILE A 94 -5.15 18.42 5.95
CA ILE A 94 -6.48 18.13 6.50
C ILE A 94 -6.88 16.67 6.21
N ALA A 95 -6.72 16.23 4.96
CA ALA A 95 -7.05 14.87 4.57
C ALA A 95 -6.27 13.85 5.40
N THR A 96 -4.96 14.03 5.47
CA THR A 96 -4.05 13.09 6.13
C THR A 96 -4.29 13.05 7.64
N LYS A 97 -4.41 14.21 8.30
CA LYS A 97 -4.73 14.31 9.73
C LYS A 97 -6.07 13.66 10.07
N LYS A 98 -7.08 13.87 9.22
CA LYS A 98 -8.39 13.28 9.45
C LYS A 98 -8.35 11.76 9.33
N ILE A 99 -7.68 11.24 8.30
CA ILE A 99 -7.57 9.80 8.06
C ILE A 99 -6.72 9.12 9.14
N SER A 100 -5.59 9.71 9.55
CA SER A 100 -4.76 9.15 10.62
C SER A 100 -5.50 9.07 11.96
N HIS A 101 -6.21 10.15 12.32
CA HIS A 101 -7.03 10.15 13.53
C HIS A 101 -8.10 9.06 13.53
N LEU A 102 -8.77 8.85 12.37
CA LEU A 102 -9.74 7.77 12.22
C LEU A 102 -9.11 6.38 12.26
N PHE A 103 -7.87 6.25 11.79
CA PHE A 103 -7.12 5.00 11.87
C PHE A 103 -6.76 4.64 13.31
N GLU A 104 -6.35 5.60 14.11
CA GLU A 104 -6.09 5.41 15.55
C GLU A 104 -7.34 4.94 16.30
N GLN A 105 -8.52 5.45 15.91
CA GLN A 105 -9.82 5.10 16.50
C GLN A 105 -10.49 3.88 15.86
N LYS A 106 -9.88 3.31 14.81
CA LYS A 106 -10.45 2.15 14.11
C LYS A 106 -10.62 0.97 15.06
N LEU A 107 -11.79 0.33 15.03
CA LEU A 107 -12.06 -0.90 15.75
C LEU A 107 -11.47 -2.09 14.99
N ASP A 108 -10.94 -3.08 15.70
CA ASP A 108 -10.36 -4.29 15.11
C ASP A 108 -11.38 -5.09 14.28
N SER A 109 -12.67 -4.99 14.63
CA SER A 109 -13.77 -5.62 13.90
C SER A 109 -14.20 -4.88 12.64
N GLU A 110 -13.74 -3.65 12.41
CA GLU A 110 -14.12 -2.86 11.24
C GLU A 110 -13.40 -3.36 9.98
N ASP A 111 -14.17 -3.74 8.95
CA ASP A 111 -13.60 -4.15 7.65
C ASP A 111 -12.80 -3.03 7.00
N GLY A 112 -11.66 -3.38 6.41
CA GLY A 112 -10.76 -2.41 5.79
C GLY A 112 -11.39 -1.55 4.69
N LYS A 113 -12.30 -2.12 3.87
CA LYS A 113 -13.02 -1.34 2.85
C LYS A 113 -13.98 -0.34 3.47
N ALA A 114 -14.73 -0.77 4.49
CA ALA A 114 -15.65 0.10 5.21
C ALA A 114 -14.91 1.26 5.89
N PHE A 115 -13.81 0.95 6.55
CA PHE A 115 -12.92 1.94 7.16
C PHE A 115 -12.42 2.96 6.14
N LEU A 116 -11.76 2.51 5.06
CA LEU A 116 -11.16 3.40 4.07
C LEU A 116 -12.22 4.28 3.39
N LYS A 117 -13.38 3.72 3.05
CA LYS A 117 -14.49 4.49 2.49
C LYS A 117 -14.93 5.60 3.45
N ARG A 118 -15.21 5.24 4.70
CA ARG A 118 -15.60 6.19 5.75
C ARG A 118 -14.55 7.27 5.95
N ALA A 119 -13.27 6.89 6.00
CA ALA A 119 -12.15 7.80 6.19
C ALA A 119 -12.04 8.84 5.06
N CYS A 120 -12.13 8.40 3.79
CA CYS A 120 -12.10 9.31 2.64
C CYS A 120 -13.30 10.26 2.62
N PHE A 121 -14.52 9.80 2.90
CA PHE A 121 -15.69 10.68 2.95
C PHE A 121 -15.60 11.71 4.08
N GLN A 122 -15.08 11.33 5.25
CA GLN A 122 -14.86 12.28 6.35
C GLN A 122 -13.72 13.26 6.05
N ALA A 123 -12.66 12.82 5.35
CA ALA A 123 -11.59 13.71 4.91
C ALA A 123 -12.10 14.71 3.86
N HIS A 124 -12.88 14.25 2.87
CA HIS A 124 -13.54 15.12 1.90
C HIS A 124 -14.37 16.20 2.60
N ARG A 125 -15.24 15.81 3.55
CA ARG A 125 -16.06 16.74 4.30
C ARG A 125 -15.20 17.74 5.09
N ALA A 126 -14.14 17.29 5.76
CA ALA A 126 -13.25 18.16 6.51
C ALA A 126 -12.54 19.18 5.59
N ILE A 127 -12.15 18.80 4.37
CA ILE A 127 -11.61 19.74 3.39
C ILE A 127 -12.67 20.77 3.00
N SER A 128 -13.87 20.33 2.64
CA SER A 128 -14.97 21.22 2.20
C SER A 128 -15.42 22.20 3.29
N GLU A 129 -15.27 21.84 4.57
CA GLU A 129 -15.58 22.72 5.71
C GLU A 129 -14.50 23.76 5.99
N ASN A 130 -13.26 23.52 5.57
CA ASN A 130 -12.11 24.38 5.90
C ASN A 130 -11.53 25.14 4.69
N ILE A 131 -11.88 24.75 3.49
CA ILE A 131 -11.43 25.38 2.24
C ILE A 131 -12.68 25.87 1.49
N ASN A 132 -12.61 27.05 0.91
CA ASN A 132 -13.72 27.58 0.12
C ASN A 132 -14.10 26.61 -1.00
N HIS A 133 -15.40 26.40 -1.19
CA HIS A 133 -15.94 25.50 -2.21
C HIS A 133 -15.29 25.75 -3.58
N GLY A 134 -14.80 24.69 -4.20
CA GLY A 134 -14.21 24.71 -5.55
C GLY A 134 -12.79 25.27 -5.63
N SER A 135 -12.23 25.87 -4.56
CA SER A 135 -10.87 26.48 -4.63
C SER A 135 -9.73 25.48 -4.47
N GLY A 136 -10.00 24.25 -4.04
CA GLY A 136 -8.97 23.21 -3.95
C GLY A 136 -9.39 21.97 -3.19
N GLY A 137 -8.47 21.00 -3.18
CA GLY A 137 -8.63 19.73 -2.55
C GLY A 137 -7.35 18.89 -2.65
N CYS A 138 -7.46 17.58 -2.61
CA CYS A 138 -6.33 16.71 -2.87
C CYS A 138 -6.72 15.39 -3.55
N SER A 139 -5.90 14.93 -4.46
CA SER A 139 -5.86 13.54 -4.89
C SER A 139 -5.24 12.69 -3.80
N ILE A 140 -5.68 11.45 -3.67
CA ILE A 140 -5.21 10.56 -2.62
C ILE A 140 -5.12 9.11 -3.11
N GLY A 141 -4.07 8.44 -2.67
CA GLY A 141 -3.90 7.00 -2.76
C GLY A 141 -3.55 6.43 -1.39
N ILE A 142 -4.33 5.47 -0.93
CA ILE A 142 -4.12 4.81 0.36
C ILE A 142 -4.01 3.31 0.15
N VAL A 143 -3.03 2.71 0.82
CA VAL A 143 -2.90 1.27 0.97
C VAL A 143 -2.94 0.94 2.46
N TYR A 144 -3.88 0.09 2.82
CA TYR A 144 -4.05 -0.45 4.17
C TYR A 144 -3.72 -1.93 4.16
N VAL A 145 -2.77 -2.31 4.99
CA VAL A 145 -2.25 -3.67 5.08
C VAL A 145 -2.53 -4.25 6.44
N THR A 146 -3.06 -5.46 6.45
CA THR A 146 -3.16 -6.33 7.62
C THR A 146 -2.35 -7.60 7.37
N ASN A 147 -2.27 -8.51 8.33
CA ASN A 147 -1.48 -9.75 8.21
C ASN A 147 -1.79 -10.63 6.99
N ARG A 148 -2.97 -10.47 6.37
CA ARG A 148 -3.43 -11.36 5.29
C ARG A 148 -4.05 -10.61 4.12
N GLN A 149 -4.30 -9.33 4.25
CA GLN A 149 -5.08 -8.58 3.28
C GLN A 149 -4.48 -7.20 3.04
N MET A 150 -4.54 -6.81 1.79
CA MET A 150 -4.31 -5.45 1.37
C MET A 150 -5.62 -4.87 0.84
N THR A 151 -5.96 -3.71 1.32
CA THR A 151 -7.08 -2.92 0.81
C THR A 151 -6.52 -1.58 0.34
N TRP A 152 -6.95 -1.13 -0.83
CA TRP A 152 -6.56 0.19 -1.32
C TRP A 152 -7.79 1.04 -1.61
N VAL A 153 -7.58 2.34 -1.55
CA VAL A 153 -8.57 3.33 -1.98
C VAL A 153 -7.85 4.46 -2.71
N SER A 154 -8.49 4.99 -3.74
CA SER A 154 -8.00 6.18 -4.43
C SER A 154 -9.13 7.11 -4.82
N SER A 155 -8.78 8.38 -4.96
CA SER A 155 -9.55 9.43 -5.62
C SER A 155 -8.59 10.44 -6.22
N GLY A 156 -8.80 10.82 -7.47
CA GLY A 156 -7.91 11.70 -8.22
C GLY A 156 -6.89 10.93 -9.06
N ASN A 157 -5.67 11.43 -9.14
CA ASN A 157 -4.62 10.96 -10.04
C ASN A 157 -3.40 10.33 -9.36
N VAL A 158 -3.49 9.96 -8.08
CA VAL A 158 -2.46 9.17 -7.40
C VAL A 158 -2.52 7.73 -7.88
N GLY A 159 -1.42 7.22 -8.42
CA GLY A 159 -1.32 5.85 -8.93
C GLY A 159 -0.93 4.86 -7.84
N ILE A 160 -1.60 3.70 -7.84
CA ILE A 160 -1.29 2.56 -6.98
C ILE A 160 -0.96 1.37 -7.88
N TYR A 161 0.25 0.85 -7.76
CA TYR A 161 0.75 -0.24 -8.58
C TYR A 161 1.14 -1.43 -7.73
N PHE A 162 0.86 -2.60 -8.25
CA PHE A 162 1.31 -3.88 -7.72
C PHE A 162 2.32 -4.50 -8.68
N CYS A 163 3.44 -4.99 -8.15
CA CYS A 163 4.48 -5.65 -8.93
C CYS A 163 4.92 -6.93 -8.22
N GLU A 164 4.73 -8.07 -8.87
CA GLU A 164 5.32 -9.36 -8.46
C GLU A 164 6.40 -9.79 -9.46
N ARG A 165 6.07 -9.83 -10.74
CA ARG A 165 6.95 -9.98 -11.90
C ARG A 165 6.69 -8.85 -12.89
N GLU A 166 5.42 -8.66 -13.22
CA GLU A 166 4.91 -7.58 -14.08
C GLU A 166 4.25 -6.52 -13.21
N ILE A 167 4.42 -5.28 -13.58
CA ILE A 167 3.76 -4.16 -12.90
C ILE A 167 2.33 -4.01 -13.41
N LYS A 168 1.38 -3.87 -12.49
CA LYS A 168 -0.04 -3.65 -12.79
C LYS A 168 -0.55 -2.47 -11.98
N GLN A 169 -1.19 -1.52 -12.64
CA GLN A 169 -1.93 -0.48 -11.96
C GLN A 169 -3.20 -1.07 -11.35
N LEU A 170 -3.40 -0.83 -10.06
CA LEU A 170 -4.54 -1.37 -9.31
C LEU A 170 -5.76 -0.46 -9.38
N ASN A 171 -5.56 0.84 -9.51
CA ASN A 171 -6.61 1.83 -9.53
C ASN A 171 -6.73 2.51 -10.90
N GLN A 172 -7.92 2.98 -11.22
CA GLN A 172 -8.16 3.87 -12.34
C GLN A 172 -8.07 5.33 -11.87
N LEU A 173 -7.36 6.15 -12.61
CA LEU A 173 -7.24 7.57 -12.25
C LEU A 173 -8.52 8.33 -12.61
N ASP A 174 -8.95 9.21 -11.72
CA ASP A 174 -10.10 10.09 -11.93
C ASP A 174 -9.73 11.29 -12.81
N ILE A 175 -9.31 11.01 -14.05
CA ILE A 175 -8.95 12.01 -15.05
C ILE A 175 -9.91 11.95 -16.24
N TYR A 176 -10.15 13.10 -16.87
CA TYR A 176 -11.09 13.25 -17.97
C TYR A 176 -10.78 12.31 -19.16
N LYS A 177 -9.50 12.08 -19.42
CA LYS A 177 -9.03 11.13 -20.44
C LYS A 177 -9.59 9.71 -20.26
N HIS A 178 -9.68 9.21 -19.04
CA HIS A 178 -10.22 7.87 -18.76
C HIS A 178 -11.74 7.84 -18.98
N GLN A 179 -12.46 8.86 -18.54
CA GLN A 179 -13.91 8.98 -18.81
C GLN A 179 -14.22 9.06 -20.29
N LEU A 180 -13.44 9.81 -21.07
CA LEU A 180 -13.56 9.88 -22.51
C LEU A 180 -13.35 8.52 -23.17
N LYS A 181 -12.34 7.76 -22.74
CA LYS A 181 -12.09 6.40 -23.25
C LYS A 181 -13.27 5.47 -22.99
N GLU A 182 -13.86 5.50 -21.81
CA GLU A 182 -15.04 4.71 -21.48
C GLU A 182 -16.27 5.12 -22.29
N HIS A 183 -16.51 6.42 -22.45
CA HIS A 183 -17.59 6.94 -23.26
C HIS A 183 -17.42 6.62 -24.74
N PHE A 184 -16.20 6.58 -25.25
CA PHE A 184 -15.89 6.15 -26.61
C PHE A 184 -16.18 4.66 -26.79
N LEU A 185 -15.67 3.81 -25.90
CA LEU A 185 -15.92 2.37 -25.94
C LEU A 185 -17.40 2.03 -25.84
N SER A 186 -18.17 2.84 -25.11
CA SER A 186 -19.63 2.73 -25.01
C SER A 186 -20.41 3.39 -26.17
N ARG A 187 -19.71 3.89 -27.19
CA ARG A 187 -20.28 4.60 -28.37
C ARG A 187 -21.12 5.84 -28.02
N LYS A 188 -20.85 6.47 -26.90
CA LYS A 188 -21.60 7.67 -26.48
C LYS A 188 -21.00 8.99 -26.98
N ILE A 189 -19.81 8.98 -27.53
CA ILE A 189 -19.10 10.19 -28.00
C ILE A 189 -18.53 9.99 -29.40
N ASN A 190 -18.57 11.07 -30.21
CA ASN A 190 -17.98 11.12 -31.55
C ASN A 190 -16.43 11.19 -31.44
N PRO A 191 -15.67 10.39 -32.24
CA PRO A 191 -14.21 10.39 -32.28
C PRO A 191 -13.55 11.76 -32.45
N GLU A 192 -14.14 12.67 -33.21
CA GLU A 192 -13.59 14.01 -33.46
C GLU A 192 -13.53 14.89 -32.18
N LYS A 193 -14.49 14.72 -31.27
CA LYS A 193 -14.50 15.44 -29.99
C LYS A 193 -13.44 14.91 -29.00
N ILE A 194 -12.95 13.68 -29.21
CA ILE A 194 -11.96 13.04 -28.38
C ILE A 194 -10.57 13.61 -28.66
N GLN A 195 -10.20 13.85 -29.90
CA GLN A 195 -8.88 14.36 -30.26
C GLN A 195 -8.58 15.73 -29.66
N LEU A 196 -9.58 16.59 -29.50
CA LEU A 196 -9.42 17.92 -28.89
C LEU A 196 -9.26 17.89 -27.36
N ASN A 197 -9.72 16.82 -26.69
CA ASN A 197 -9.76 16.71 -25.23
C ASN A 197 -8.80 15.66 -24.64
N LEU A 198 -8.14 14.83 -25.48
CA LEU A 198 -7.17 13.83 -25.05
C LEU A 198 -5.91 14.42 -24.40
N ILE A 199 -5.71 15.74 -24.55
CA ILE A 199 -4.54 16.45 -24.02
C ILE A 199 -4.73 16.87 -22.56
N LYS A 200 -5.95 16.78 -22.00
CA LYS A 200 -6.22 17.30 -20.68
C LYS A 200 -6.24 16.17 -19.64
N ASN A 201 -5.19 16.13 -18.82
CA ASN A 201 -5.16 15.35 -17.58
C ASN A 201 -5.98 16.05 -16.47
N GLU A 202 -7.09 16.70 -16.84
CA GLU A 202 -7.98 17.36 -15.90
C GLU A 202 -8.62 16.33 -14.96
N LEU A 203 -8.53 16.62 -13.67
CA LEU A 203 -9.17 15.80 -12.64
C LEU A 203 -10.68 15.92 -12.72
N THR A 204 -11.36 14.79 -12.61
CA THR A 204 -12.82 14.71 -12.61
C THR A 204 -13.40 14.48 -11.21
N SER A 205 -12.60 13.93 -10.30
CA SER A 205 -12.95 13.72 -8.90
C SER A 205 -11.69 13.76 -8.03
N TYR A 206 -11.78 14.30 -6.84
CA TYR A 206 -10.75 14.33 -5.80
C TYR A 206 -11.39 14.74 -4.47
N LEU A 207 -10.71 14.56 -3.36
CA LEU A 207 -11.24 14.99 -2.06
C LEU A 207 -11.30 16.52 -1.99
N GLY A 208 -12.44 17.06 -1.65
CA GLY A 208 -12.72 18.50 -1.60
C GLY A 208 -13.43 19.06 -2.84
N CYS A 209 -13.54 18.31 -3.94
CA CYS A 209 -14.28 18.78 -5.10
C CYS A 209 -15.80 18.69 -4.90
N ASP A 210 -16.55 19.63 -5.52
CA ASP A 210 -18.02 19.67 -5.41
C ASP A 210 -18.72 18.45 -5.98
N ASN A 211 -18.09 17.78 -6.95
CA ASN A 211 -18.61 16.60 -7.62
C ASN A 211 -18.16 15.27 -7.01
N PHE A 212 -17.57 15.29 -5.83
CA PHE A 212 -17.13 14.05 -5.17
C PHE A 212 -18.31 13.16 -4.82
N LYS A 213 -18.36 11.97 -5.40
CA LYS A 213 -19.46 11.02 -5.20
C LYS A 213 -19.01 9.65 -4.74
N HIS A 214 -17.82 9.24 -5.11
CA HIS A 214 -17.30 7.90 -4.84
C HIS A 214 -15.79 7.92 -4.74
N VAL A 215 -15.26 6.86 -4.18
CA VAL A 215 -13.85 6.51 -4.21
C VAL A 215 -13.71 5.13 -4.83
N GLU A 216 -12.64 4.90 -5.56
CA GLU A 216 -12.31 3.57 -6.02
C GLU A 216 -11.68 2.77 -4.90
N ILE A 217 -12.21 1.58 -4.62
CA ILE A 217 -11.74 0.71 -3.54
C ILE A 217 -11.56 -0.70 -4.07
N GLY A 218 -10.37 -1.25 -3.86
CA GLY A 218 -10.08 -2.64 -4.12
C GLY A 218 -9.55 -3.36 -2.89
N LYS A 219 -9.55 -4.69 -2.98
CA LYS A 219 -9.04 -5.58 -1.94
C LYS A 219 -8.44 -6.82 -2.58
N MET A 220 -7.33 -7.26 -2.08
CA MET A 220 -6.70 -8.53 -2.47
C MET A 220 -6.14 -9.23 -1.26
N ASP A 221 -6.16 -10.57 -1.31
CA ASP A 221 -5.45 -11.38 -0.34
C ASP A 221 -3.95 -11.33 -0.67
N VAL A 222 -3.18 -10.92 0.29
CA VAL A 222 -1.73 -10.90 0.14
C VAL A 222 -1.21 -12.24 0.65
N VAL A 223 -0.95 -13.14 -0.28
CA VAL A 223 -0.11 -14.30 0.04
C VAL A 223 1.29 -13.74 0.25
N LEU A 224 1.74 -13.74 1.49
CA LEU A 224 3.05 -13.26 1.94
C LEU A 224 4.20 -13.91 1.17
N GLY A 225 4.30 -13.60 -0.10
CA GLY A 225 5.39 -13.96 -0.97
C GLY A 225 6.42 -12.84 -0.95
N LYS A 226 7.65 -13.15 -0.57
CA LYS A 226 8.78 -12.21 -0.44
C LYS A 226 9.11 -11.36 -1.69
N LYS A 227 8.31 -11.42 -2.75
CA LYS A 227 8.60 -10.79 -4.04
C LYS A 227 7.59 -9.73 -4.46
N ALA A 228 6.43 -9.69 -3.84
CA ALA A 228 5.41 -8.68 -4.17
C ALA A 228 5.79 -7.31 -3.61
N LYS A 229 5.58 -6.28 -4.41
CA LYS A 229 5.85 -4.89 -4.07
C LYS A 229 4.66 -4.05 -4.43
N ILE A 230 4.46 -2.98 -3.68
CA ILE A 230 3.47 -1.96 -3.99
C ILE A 230 4.20 -0.63 -4.15
N LEU A 231 3.78 0.12 -5.14
CA LEU A 231 4.26 1.45 -5.39
C LEU A 231 3.06 2.40 -5.41
N ILE A 232 3.10 3.44 -4.57
CA ILE A 232 2.12 4.52 -4.55
C ILE A 232 2.85 5.78 -4.98
N ILE A 233 2.37 6.46 -6.04
CA ILE A 233 3.06 7.62 -6.62
C ILE A 233 2.10 8.73 -7.04
N THR A 234 2.57 9.97 -6.92
CA THR A 234 1.88 11.12 -7.47
C THR A 234 1.91 11.14 -9.00
N ASN A 235 1.00 11.88 -9.60
CA ASN A 235 0.84 11.94 -11.05
C ASN A 235 2.12 12.33 -11.79
N VAL A 236 2.85 13.29 -11.30
CA VAL A 236 4.08 13.77 -11.93
C VAL A 236 5.15 12.68 -12.11
N ILE A 237 5.23 11.72 -11.19
CA ILE A 237 6.12 10.57 -11.34
C ILE A 237 5.59 9.64 -12.44
N GLN A 238 4.28 9.43 -12.52
CA GLN A 238 3.65 8.60 -13.55
C GLN A 238 3.86 9.16 -14.98
N GLU A 239 3.92 10.47 -15.11
CA GLU A 239 4.17 11.13 -16.40
C GLU A 239 5.62 11.01 -16.86
N LEU A 240 6.56 11.00 -15.93
CA LEU A 240 8.00 11.02 -16.23
C LEU A 240 8.66 9.64 -16.21
N VAL A 241 8.15 8.71 -15.43
CA VAL A 241 8.71 7.35 -15.32
C VAL A 241 7.72 6.34 -15.88
N THR A 242 8.12 5.63 -16.90
CA THR A 242 7.25 4.66 -17.56
C THR A 242 6.99 3.42 -16.70
N PRO A 243 5.86 2.71 -16.87
CA PRO A 243 5.59 1.48 -16.14
C PRO A 243 6.69 0.42 -16.28
N LEU A 244 7.33 0.30 -17.46
CA LEU A 244 8.43 -0.64 -17.68
C LEU A 244 9.66 -0.28 -16.84
N GLU A 245 10.00 0.99 -16.72
CA GLU A 245 11.12 1.44 -15.87
C GLU A 245 10.83 1.22 -14.40
N MET A 246 9.57 1.48 -13.97
CA MET A 246 9.15 1.16 -12.59
C MET A 246 9.28 -0.35 -12.33
N GLU A 247 8.86 -1.18 -13.27
CA GLU A 247 8.99 -2.64 -13.19
C GLU A 247 10.44 -3.10 -13.08
N GLU A 248 11.32 -2.57 -13.93
CA GLU A 248 12.75 -2.86 -13.89
C GLU A 248 13.36 -2.51 -12.54
N ILE A 249 13.06 -1.31 -12.01
CA ILE A 249 13.56 -0.85 -10.71
C ILE A 249 13.04 -1.75 -9.58
N LEU A 250 11.74 -2.04 -9.57
CA LEU A 250 11.13 -2.85 -8.52
C LEU A 250 11.62 -4.30 -8.53
N ASN A 251 11.93 -4.87 -9.70
CA ASN A 251 12.38 -6.26 -9.84
C ASN A 251 13.88 -6.46 -9.65
N LYS A 252 14.66 -5.39 -9.55
CA LYS A 252 16.10 -5.51 -9.24
C LYS A 252 16.31 -6.20 -7.89
N ASN A 253 17.34 -7.05 -7.85
CA ASN A 253 17.77 -7.68 -6.60
C ASN A 253 18.63 -6.71 -5.78
N SER A 254 18.01 -5.65 -5.29
CA SER A 254 18.62 -4.60 -4.48
C SER A 254 17.73 -4.30 -3.28
N ASN A 255 18.23 -3.60 -2.28
CA ASN A 255 17.44 -3.18 -1.12
C ASN A 255 16.44 -2.07 -1.48
N LEU A 256 15.51 -1.78 -0.56
CA LEU A 256 14.48 -0.76 -0.77
C LEU A 256 15.05 0.65 -0.99
N GLU A 257 16.11 1.00 -0.29
CA GLU A 257 16.75 2.31 -0.43
C GLU A 257 17.37 2.49 -1.80
N ASP A 258 18.02 1.45 -2.36
CA ASP A 258 18.55 1.49 -3.72
C ASP A 258 17.46 1.65 -4.77
N LYS A 259 16.31 0.96 -4.59
CA LYS A 259 15.15 1.11 -5.48
C LYS A 259 14.59 2.53 -5.41
N LYS A 260 14.48 3.08 -4.21
CA LYS A 260 14.06 4.47 -4.00
C LYS A 260 15.01 5.43 -4.75
N MET A 261 16.31 5.31 -4.54
CA MET A 261 17.31 6.16 -5.20
C MET A 261 17.20 6.07 -6.72
N GLN A 262 17.06 4.86 -7.28
CA GLN A 262 16.92 4.69 -8.73
C GLN A 262 15.64 5.32 -9.28
N LEU A 263 14.51 5.17 -8.57
CA LEU A 263 13.25 5.81 -8.98
C LEU A 263 13.37 7.35 -8.92
N GLN A 264 13.96 7.86 -7.87
CA GLN A 264 14.22 9.28 -7.67
C GLN A 264 15.17 9.83 -8.74
N GLU A 265 16.25 9.13 -9.05
CA GLU A 265 17.19 9.52 -10.09
C GLU A 265 16.53 9.56 -11.47
N LYS A 266 15.74 8.53 -11.82
CA LYS A 266 14.99 8.50 -13.08
C LYS A 266 14.04 9.67 -13.20
N PHE A 267 13.32 9.99 -12.13
CA PHE A 267 12.44 11.15 -12.07
C PHE A 267 13.23 12.45 -12.30
N LEU A 268 14.33 12.66 -11.57
CA LEU A 268 15.14 13.88 -11.64
C LEU A 268 15.81 14.06 -13.00
N GLN A 269 16.28 12.99 -13.65
CA GLN A 269 16.88 13.06 -14.97
C GLN A 269 15.95 13.61 -16.06
N ARG A 270 14.63 13.39 -15.92
CA ARG A 270 13.62 13.84 -16.87
C ARG A 270 12.91 15.12 -16.43
N GLY A 271 12.86 15.35 -15.14
CA GLY A 271 12.12 16.48 -14.55
C GLY A 271 12.73 17.85 -14.76
N THR A 272 14.00 17.95 -15.16
CA THR A 272 14.71 19.23 -15.27
C THR A 272 14.22 20.14 -16.42
N LEU A 273 13.42 19.61 -17.35
CA LEU A 273 12.92 20.38 -18.51
C LEU A 273 11.44 20.76 -18.41
N GLU A 274 10.62 20.04 -17.62
CA GLU A 274 9.17 20.19 -17.64
C GLU A 274 8.51 20.40 -16.27
N THR A 275 9.26 20.22 -15.18
CA THR A 275 8.67 20.13 -13.82
C THR A 275 9.09 21.25 -12.88
N ASP A 276 9.41 22.43 -13.40
CA ASP A 276 9.80 23.58 -12.56
C ASP A 276 8.67 23.90 -11.56
N GLY A 277 8.89 23.49 -10.30
CA GLY A 277 7.93 23.69 -9.21
C GLY A 277 6.93 22.57 -8.93
N GLN A 278 7.03 21.40 -9.60
CA GLN A 278 6.12 20.28 -9.31
C GLN A 278 6.63 19.41 -8.14
N LYS A 279 5.70 19.04 -7.28
CA LYS A 279 5.95 18.18 -6.12
C LYS A 279 5.79 16.72 -6.51
N ALA A 280 6.76 15.88 -6.12
CA ALA A 280 6.71 14.44 -6.37
C ALA A 280 6.80 13.66 -5.05
N SER A 281 6.00 12.62 -4.92
CA SER A 281 6.01 11.76 -3.74
C SER A 281 5.78 10.31 -4.12
N ALA A 282 6.52 9.42 -3.49
CA ALA A 282 6.38 7.98 -3.68
C ALA A 282 6.58 7.20 -2.38
N ILE A 283 5.88 6.07 -2.27
CA ILE A 283 6.11 5.04 -1.26
C ILE A 283 6.29 3.71 -1.97
N ILE A 284 7.37 2.99 -1.65
CA ILE A 284 7.63 1.62 -2.08
C ILE A 284 7.45 0.72 -0.86
N ILE A 285 6.64 -0.33 -0.98
CA ILE A 285 6.32 -1.26 0.10
C ILE A 285 6.70 -2.66 -0.36
N GLU A 286 7.38 -3.44 0.49
CA GLU A 286 7.79 -4.82 0.25
C GLU A 286 7.48 -5.71 1.47
N GLY A 287 7.44 -7.02 1.25
CA GLY A 287 7.40 -7.99 2.36
C GLY A 287 5.98 -8.42 2.75
N PHE A 288 5.11 -8.44 1.76
CA PHE A 288 3.77 -9.01 1.90
C PHE A 288 3.80 -10.51 2.08
#